data_0e5407d0d4941903d1671b161ad020e6
#
_entry.id   0e5407d0d4941903d1671b161ad020e6
#
_cell.length_a   1.000
_cell.length_b   1.000
_cell.length_c   1.000
_cell.angle_alpha   90.00
_cell.angle_beta   90.00
_cell.angle_gamma   90.00
#
_symmetry.space_group_name_H-M   'P 1'
#
loop_
_entity.id
_entity.type
_entity.pdbx_description
1 polymer ?
#
loop_
_entity_poly.entity_id
_entity_poly.type
_entity_poly.pdbx_seq_one_letter_code
_entity_poly.pdbx_strand_id
1 'polypeptide(L)'
;MPYVCNDRRYLCSELVMLRWSPSWGPTVETHANLESIWASGATLTTECPVAEETLLQIRTWGCELRGHVKLCTPNGFDYTVELEFLPQSKWSLTKFVPDHLFDPSVLLGFPTLVAAS
;
A
#
# COMPACT_ATOMS: atom_id res chain seq x y z
N MET A 1 14.66 5.59 -20.62
CA MET A 1 14.37 5.50 -20.30
C MET A 1 13.68 5.21 -19.68
N PRO A 2 13.47 5.38 -19.59
CA PRO A 2 12.96 5.28 -19.09
C PRO A 2 12.17 4.84 -18.36
N TYR A 3 11.91 4.99 -18.03
CA TYR A 3 11.44 4.65 -17.36
C TYR A 3 10.55 4.61 -16.91
N VAL A 4 10.77 4.63 -16.66
CA VAL A 4 9.94 4.89 -16.33
C VAL A 4 8.79 4.64 -15.91
N CYS A 5 8.25 5.01 -15.82
CA CYS A 5 7.20 5.04 -15.43
C CYS A 5 6.30 4.03 -15.25
N ASN A 6 6.61 3.10 -14.97
CA ASN A 6 5.79 2.01 -14.78
C ASN A 6 5.20 1.87 -13.43
N ASP A 7 5.62 2.70 -12.50
CA ASP A 7 5.07 2.66 -11.17
C ASP A 7 3.89 3.58 -11.08
N ARG A 8 2.87 3.27 -11.88
CA ARG A 8 1.64 4.00 -11.77
C ARG A 8 1.04 3.75 -10.39
N ARG A 9 0.75 4.82 -9.69
CA ARG A 9 0.17 4.74 -8.36
C ARG A 9 -1.32 4.91 -8.43
N TYR A 10 -2.01 4.08 -7.66
CA TYR A 10 -3.45 4.14 -7.57
C TYR A 10 -3.83 4.49 -6.14
N LEU A 11 -4.87 5.30 -6.01
CA LEU A 11 -5.47 5.56 -4.71
C LEU A 11 -6.54 4.50 -4.46
N CYS A 12 -6.74 4.16 -3.21
CA CYS A 12 -7.74 3.18 -2.85
C CYS A 12 -8.11 3.36 -1.39
N SER A 13 -9.02 2.55 -0.92
CA SER A 13 -9.38 2.52 0.49
C SER A 13 -9.85 1.10 0.78
N GLU A 14 -8.95 0.32 1.33
CA GLU A 14 -9.27 -1.06 1.64
C GLU A 14 -8.75 -1.43 3.00
N LEU A 15 -9.60 -2.02 3.83
CA LEU A 15 -9.19 -2.52 5.12
C LEU A 15 -8.41 -3.80 4.92
N VAL A 16 -7.19 -3.83 5.44
CA VAL A 16 -6.32 -4.99 5.31
C VAL A 16 -5.80 -5.37 6.69
N MET A 17 -5.25 -6.57 6.80
CA MET A 17 -4.64 -7.03 8.02
C MET A 17 -3.14 -6.97 7.87
N LEU A 18 -2.47 -6.37 8.84
CA LEU A 18 -1.01 -6.33 8.89
C LEU A 18 -0.50 -7.31 9.92
N ARG A 19 0.65 -7.90 9.64
CA ARG A 19 1.28 -8.83 10.56
C ARG A 19 2.78 -8.68 10.46
N TRP A 20 3.44 -8.63 11.60
CA TRP A 20 4.91 -8.63 11.63
C TRP A 20 5.40 -9.14 12.97
N SER A 21 6.66 -9.55 13.00
CA SER A 21 7.28 -10.09 14.21
C SER A 21 8.40 -9.15 14.62
N PRO A 22 8.16 -8.31 15.63
CA PRO A 22 9.23 -7.45 16.13
C PRO A 22 10.30 -8.31 16.79
N SER A 23 11.54 -7.79 16.76
CA SER A 23 12.65 -8.55 17.33
C SER A 23 12.57 -8.69 18.83
N TRP A 24 11.79 -7.84 19.47
CA TRP A 24 11.72 -7.78 20.94
C TRP A 24 10.46 -8.38 21.54
N GLY A 25 9.57 -8.91 20.75
CA GLY A 25 8.31 -9.39 21.29
C GLY A 25 7.55 -10.32 20.37
N PRO A 26 6.34 -10.65 20.76
CA PRO A 26 5.52 -11.58 19.99
C PRO A 26 5.03 -10.95 18.69
N THR A 27 4.56 -11.79 17.79
CA THR A 27 3.98 -11.36 16.54
C THR A 27 2.82 -10.40 16.81
N VAL A 28 2.79 -9.32 16.02
CA VAL A 28 1.75 -8.31 16.11
C VAL A 28 0.83 -8.45 14.90
N GLU A 29 -0.48 -8.36 15.15
CA GLU A 29 -1.46 -8.28 14.08
C GLU A 29 -2.34 -7.08 14.33
N THR A 30 -2.62 -6.31 13.30
CA THR A 30 -3.51 -5.17 13.43
C THR A 30 -4.12 -4.86 12.08
N HIS A 31 -5.22 -4.13 12.10
CA HIS A 31 -5.84 -3.68 10.87
C HIS A 31 -5.17 -2.40 10.39
N ALA A 32 -5.25 -2.18 9.09
CA ALA A 32 -4.77 -0.94 8.50
C ALA A 32 -5.65 -0.60 7.32
N ASN A 33 -5.61 0.64 6.90
CA ASN A 33 -6.29 1.07 5.69
C ASN A 33 -5.25 1.22 4.59
N LEU A 34 -5.42 0.48 3.52
CA LEU A 34 -4.55 0.60 2.36
C LEU A 34 -5.03 1.82 1.58
N GLU A 35 -4.17 2.81 1.42
CA GLU A 35 -4.55 4.09 0.85
C GLU A 35 -4.02 4.31 -0.55
N SER A 36 -2.90 3.73 -0.87
CA SER A 36 -2.39 3.77 -2.23
C SER A 36 -1.55 2.55 -2.48
N ILE A 37 -1.44 2.17 -3.75
CA ILE A 37 -0.70 0.97 -4.11
C ILE A 37 -0.13 1.15 -5.51
N TRP A 38 1.05 0.59 -5.71
CA TRP A 38 1.71 0.57 -7.02
C TRP A 38 2.50 -0.73 -7.11
N ALA A 39 3.13 -0.94 -8.25
CA ALA A 39 3.79 -2.24 -8.48
C ALA A 39 4.80 -2.59 -7.41
N SER A 40 5.56 -1.62 -6.94
CA SER A 40 6.65 -1.90 -6.03
C SER A 40 6.38 -1.50 -4.58
N GLY A 41 5.18 -1.00 -4.26
CA GLY A 41 4.95 -0.59 -2.88
C GLY A 41 3.54 -0.15 -2.59
N ALA A 42 3.35 0.34 -1.38
CA ALA A 42 2.03 0.78 -0.91
C ALA A 42 2.18 1.76 0.24
N THR A 43 1.12 2.52 0.46
CA THR A 43 1.00 3.39 1.62
C THR A 43 -0.21 2.95 2.42
N LEU A 44 -0.01 2.83 3.73
CA LEU A 44 -1.05 2.38 4.65
C LEU A 44 -1.17 3.35 5.81
N THR A 45 -2.33 3.35 6.44
CA THR A 45 -2.53 4.06 7.70
C THR A 45 -2.89 3.03 8.76
N THR A 46 -2.20 3.06 9.89
CA THR A 46 -2.43 2.10 10.97
C THR A 46 -2.29 2.79 12.32
N GLU A 47 -2.85 2.17 13.34
CA GLU A 47 -2.80 2.72 14.69
C GLU A 47 -1.48 2.42 15.40
N CYS A 48 -0.74 1.44 14.92
CA CYS A 48 0.50 1.02 15.58
C CYS A 48 1.70 1.50 14.79
N PRO A 49 2.69 2.09 15.46
CA PRO A 49 3.94 2.43 14.77
C PRO A 49 4.68 1.16 14.39
N VAL A 50 5.37 1.22 13.28
CA VAL A 50 6.17 0.10 12.79
C VAL A 50 7.56 0.62 12.48
N ALA A 51 8.57 -0.07 12.99
CA ALA A 51 9.94 0.37 12.76
C ALA A 51 10.33 0.23 11.30
N GLU A 52 11.19 1.14 10.85
CA GLU A 52 11.71 1.06 9.49
C GLU A 52 12.47 -0.25 9.31
N GLU A 53 12.46 -0.76 8.10
CA GLU A 53 13.07 -2.02 7.69
C GLU A 53 12.36 -3.26 8.23
N THR A 54 11.26 -3.10 8.95
CA THR A 54 10.45 -4.24 9.38
C THR A 54 9.82 -4.91 8.17
N LEU A 55 9.82 -6.22 8.15
CA LEU A 55 9.12 -6.96 7.12
C LEU A 55 7.66 -7.09 7.52
N LEU A 56 6.79 -6.46 6.75
CA LEU A 56 5.36 -6.50 6.97
C LEU A 56 4.70 -7.47 6.01
N GLN A 57 3.70 -8.16 6.51
CA GLN A 57 2.85 -9.00 5.71
C GLN A 57 1.48 -8.33 5.64
N ILE A 58 0.98 -8.12 4.44
CA ILE A 58 -0.34 -7.54 4.23
C ILE A 58 -1.24 -8.66 3.73
N ARG A 59 -2.36 -8.86 4.40
CA ARG A 59 -3.31 -9.87 3.98
C ARG A 59 -4.63 -9.22 3.66
N THR A 60 -5.16 -9.56 2.51
CA THR A 60 -6.48 -9.14 2.08
C THR A 60 -7.18 -10.34 1.45
N TRP A 61 -8.31 -10.11 0.81
CA TRP A 61 -9.09 -11.23 0.24
C TRP A 61 -8.26 -12.03 -0.77
N GLY A 62 -7.84 -13.23 -0.35
CA GLY A 62 -7.15 -14.13 -1.25
C GLY A 62 -5.78 -13.69 -1.73
N CYS A 63 -5.23 -12.64 -1.13
CA CYS A 63 -3.96 -12.13 -1.57
C CYS A 63 -3.09 -11.78 -0.37
N GLU A 64 -1.82 -12.09 -0.46
CA GLU A 64 -0.86 -11.76 0.58
C GLU A 64 0.33 -11.08 -0.08
N LEU A 65 0.71 -9.93 0.46
CA LEU A 65 1.84 -9.16 -0.04
C LEU A 65 2.81 -8.95 1.10
N ARG A 66 4.10 -8.90 0.79
CA ARG A 66 5.13 -8.67 1.80
C ARG A 66 6.04 -7.55 1.35
N GLY A 67 6.46 -6.74 2.29
CA GLY A 67 7.36 -5.66 1.98
C GLY A 67 8.04 -5.12 3.22
N HIS A 68 9.09 -4.34 2.99
CA HIS A 68 9.81 -3.69 4.08
C HIS A 68 9.28 -2.28 4.28
N VAL A 69 9.15 -1.88 5.53
CA VAL A 69 8.77 -0.51 5.88
C VAL A 69 9.92 0.40 5.51
N LYS A 70 9.64 1.38 4.67
CA LYS A 70 10.64 2.38 4.29
C LYS A 70 10.49 3.65 5.12
N LEU A 71 9.28 3.96 5.53
CA LEU A 71 9.01 5.18 6.27
C LEU A 71 7.78 4.98 7.12
N CYS A 72 7.81 5.47 8.35
CA CYS A 72 6.66 5.46 9.23
C CYS A 72 6.56 6.83 9.87
N THR A 73 5.49 7.55 9.59
CA THR A 73 5.33 8.93 9.99
C THR A 73 4.08 9.12 10.83
N PRO A 74 4.17 9.78 11.97
CA PRO A 74 2.96 10.08 12.74
C PRO A 74 2.02 10.96 11.94
N ASN A 75 0.72 10.68 12.08
CA ASN A 75 -0.29 11.41 11.35
C ASN A 75 -1.53 11.53 12.24
N GLY A 76 -1.53 12.50 13.14
CA GLY A 76 -2.60 12.63 14.12
C GLY A 76 -2.55 11.48 15.10
N PHE A 77 -3.62 10.72 15.17
CA PHE A 77 -3.68 9.57 16.06
C PHE A 77 -3.16 8.30 15.43
N ASP A 78 -2.82 8.38 14.16
CA ASP A 78 -2.40 7.20 13.40
C ASP A 78 -0.98 7.37 12.90
N TYR A 79 -0.53 6.38 12.16
CA TYR A 79 0.77 6.41 11.51
C TYR A 79 0.59 6.08 10.03
N THR A 80 1.27 6.84 9.19
CA THR A 80 1.31 6.55 7.76
C THR A 80 2.58 5.74 7.51
N VAL A 81 2.40 4.58 6.91
CA VAL A 81 3.49 3.65 6.65
C VAL A 81 3.64 3.50 5.16
N GLU A 82 4.85 3.75 4.67
CA GLU A 82 5.17 3.50 3.27
C GLU A 82 6.07 2.28 3.21
N LEU A 83 5.72 1.34 2.34
CA LEU A 83 6.51 0.12 2.24
C LEU A 83 6.87 -0.20 0.81
N GLU A 84 7.96 -0.95 0.67
CA GLU A 84 8.44 -1.43 -0.61
C GLU A 84 8.27 -2.94 -0.64
N PHE A 85 7.55 -3.43 -1.65
CA PHE A 85 7.28 -4.86 -1.77
C PHE A 85 8.54 -5.64 -2.07
N LEU A 86 8.60 -6.87 -1.55
CA LEU A 86 9.63 -7.81 -2.00
C LEU A 86 9.40 -8.10 -3.49
N PRO A 87 10.47 -8.47 -4.21
CA PRO A 87 10.31 -8.73 -5.65
C PRO A 87 9.22 -9.74 -5.97
N GLN A 88 9.07 -10.78 -5.16
CA GLN A 88 8.07 -11.80 -5.39
C GLN A 88 6.67 -11.36 -4.99
N SER A 89 6.55 -10.21 -4.33
CA SER A 89 5.26 -9.68 -3.90
C SER A 89 4.82 -8.48 -4.70
N LYS A 90 5.45 -8.20 -5.83
CA LYS A 90 5.05 -7.07 -6.64
C LYS A 90 3.57 -7.15 -6.96
N TRP A 91 2.93 -6.01 -6.91
CA TRP A 91 1.49 -5.94 -7.12
C TRP A 91 1.16 -5.61 -8.58
N SER A 92 0.02 -6.12 -9.02
CA SER A 92 -0.57 -5.72 -10.28
C SER A 92 -2.07 -5.89 -10.16
N LEU A 93 -2.81 -5.29 -11.08
CA LEU A 93 -4.27 -5.40 -11.08
C LEU A 93 -4.76 -6.83 -11.23
N THR A 94 -3.95 -7.69 -11.85
CA THR A 94 -4.34 -9.08 -11.98
C THR A 94 -4.20 -9.85 -10.68
N LYS A 95 -3.35 -9.37 -9.80
CA LYS A 95 -3.14 -10.04 -8.53
C LYS A 95 -4.27 -9.75 -7.55
N PHE A 96 -4.73 -8.52 -7.54
CA PHE A 96 -5.71 -8.09 -6.56
C PHE A 96 -6.15 -6.66 -6.88
N VAL A 97 -7.44 -6.40 -6.80
CA VAL A 97 -7.99 -5.07 -7.05
C VAL A 97 -8.56 -4.54 -5.74
N PRO A 98 -7.91 -3.54 -5.13
CA PRO A 98 -8.41 -2.97 -3.87
C PRO A 98 -9.74 -2.28 -4.05
N ASP A 99 -10.48 -2.17 -2.95
CA ASP A 99 -11.71 -1.40 -2.93
C ASP A 99 -11.43 0.07 -3.22
N HIS A 100 -12.34 0.70 -3.92
CA HIS A 100 -12.26 2.13 -4.23
C HIS A 100 -10.99 2.48 -4.99
N LEU A 101 -10.55 1.60 -5.86
CA LEU A 101 -9.36 1.84 -6.66
C LEU A 101 -9.60 3.02 -7.59
N PHE A 102 -8.64 3.92 -7.63
CA PHE A 102 -8.76 5.14 -8.40
C PHE A 102 -7.39 5.56 -8.93
N ASP A 103 -7.32 5.84 -10.23
CA ASP A 103 -6.10 6.31 -10.85
C ASP A 103 -6.12 7.82 -10.91
N PRO A 104 -5.36 8.51 -10.05
CA PRO A 104 -5.40 9.97 -10.00
C PRO A 104 -4.95 10.63 -11.30
N SER A 105 -4.15 9.95 -12.10
CA SER A 105 -3.72 10.54 -13.35
C SER A 105 -4.87 10.76 -14.31
N VAL A 106 -5.95 10.01 -14.15
CA VAL A 106 -7.12 10.17 -14.99
C VAL A 106 -7.75 11.54 -14.73
N LEU A 107 -7.88 11.91 -13.47
CA LEU A 107 -8.45 13.21 -13.13
C LEU A 107 -7.55 14.35 -13.56
N LEU A 108 -6.27 14.21 -13.28
CA LEU A 108 -5.34 15.29 -13.55
C LEU A 108 -5.13 15.50 -15.03
N GLY A 109 -5.23 14.43 -15.78
CA GLY A 109 -4.80 14.46 -17.15
C GLY A 109 -5.79 15.04 -18.11
N PHE A 110 -7.09 14.74 -17.95
CA PHE A 110 -7.99 15.00 -19.05
C PHE A 110 -9.39 15.33 -18.63
N PRO A 111 -9.79 16.54 -18.94
CA PRO A 111 -11.18 16.91 -18.74
C PRO A 111 -12.13 16.03 -19.52
N THR A 112 -11.69 15.55 -20.66
CA THR A 112 -12.55 14.74 -21.49
C THR A 112 -12.98 13.46 -20.82
N LEU A 113 -12.17 12.97 -19.93
CA LEU A 113 -12.55 11.77 -19.23
C LEU A 113 -13.75 12.01 -18.35
N VAL A 114 -13.80 13.19 -17.83
CA VAL A 114 -14.95 13.56 -17.03
C VAL A 114 -16.19 13.55 -17.88
N ALA A 115 -16.07 14.08 -19.06
CA ALA A 115 -17.21 14.13 -19.94
C ALA A 115 -17.66 12.73 -20.31
N ALA A 116 -16.74 11.85 -20.41
CA ALA A 116 -17.07 10.50 -20.79
C ALA A 116 -17.80 9.77 -19.70
N SER A 117 -17.71 10.25 -18.56
CA SER A 117 -18.32 9.56 -17.44
C SER A 117 -19.80 9.83 -17.38
#